data_da41e07f05aa7f0795248568426832c4
#
_entry.id   da41e07f05aa7f0795248568426832c4
#
_cell.length_a   1.000
_cell.length_b   1.000
_cell.length_c   1.000
_cell.angle_alpha   90.00
_cell.angle_beta   90.00
_cell.angle_gamma   90.00
#
_symmetry.space_group_name_H-M   'P 1'
#
loop_
_entity.id
_entity.type
_entity.pdbx_description
1 polymer ?
#
loop_
_entity_poly.entity_id
_entity_poly.type
_entity_poly.pdbx_seq_one_letter_code
_entity_poly.pdbx_strand_id
1 'polypeptide(L)'
;MPQSIIIAILSFKIRYIFSDKTGTLTRNIMEFKQCSIGGIIYGKGAGDTLSVQKDTNLLEKLKYGDSEVDMFFKALAVCHTVVPDKEDNEIIYQASSPELKISSLDESALVKAAKEMGYIFHTRTPDGIKILINNENYEYKVLNVLEFTSLRKRMSVIVKTPDSKIVLFTKGADNVIYERLSPASKNGKLTLDNLKEFAKIGLRTLCIAYAEIDSNKYEKWKKEFLEASVSIENRENKLAAVAEKIEKVSQNLSKFR
;
A
#
# COMPACT_ATOMS: atom_id res chain seq x y z
N MET A 1 -26.36 49.29 -33.06
CA MET A 1 -27.45 48.84 -32.15
C MET A 1 -26.98 47.52 -31.53
N PRO A 2 -26.81 47.41 -30.21
CA PRO A 2 -26.44 46.14 -29.61
C PRO A 2 -27.69 45.26 -29.60
N GLN A 3 -27.55 44.03 -30.11
CA GLN A 3 -28.57 43.00 -30.01
C GLN A 3 -28.65 42.52 -28.57
N SER A 4 -29.79 42.81 -27.92
CA SER A 4 -30.10 42.30 -26.61
C SER A 4 -30.41 40.80 -26.70
N ILE A 5 -29.56 39.97 -26.14
CA ILE A 5 -29.82 38.53 -25.97
C ILE A 5 -30.77 38.40 -24.79
N ILE A 6 -32.02 38.04 -25.03
CA ILE A 6 -32.98 37.67 -24.02
C ILE A 6 -32.64 36.22 -23.57
N ILE A 7 -32.03 36.07 -22.44
CA ILE A 7 -31.88 34.76 -21.80
C ILE A 7 -33.19 34.41 -21.11
N ALA A 8 -33.98 33.55 -21.74
CA ALA A 8 -35.13 32.96 -21.08
C ALA A 8 -34.67 31.96 -20.03
N ILE A 9 -34.71 32.32 -18.78
CA ILE A 9 -34.48 31.38 -17.66
C ILE A 9 -35.73 30.52 -17.52
N LEU A 10 -35.71 29.34 -18.19
CA LEU A 10 -36.70 28.30 -17.92
C LEU A 10 -36.40 27.69 -16.59
N SER A 11 -37.19 28.00 -15.58
CA SER A 11 -37.11 27.38 -14.25
C SER A 11 -37.64 25.95 -14.31
N PHE A 12 -36.77 25.01 -14.66
CA PHE A 12 -37.08 23.59 -14.54
C PHE A 12 -36.89 23.15 -13.08
N LYS A 13 -37.93 22.61 -12.48
CA LYS A 13 -37.81 21.94 -11.18
C LYS A 13 -37.09 20.60 -11.40
N ILE A 14 -35.77 20.58 -11.23
CA ILE A 14 -35.00 19.35 -11.22
C ILE A 14 -35.33 18.59 -9.95
N ARG A 15 -35.89 17.37 -10.06
CA ARG A 15 -36.20 16.49 -8.92
C ARG A 15 -35.09 15.52 -8.59
N TYR A 16 -34.28 15.14 -9.57
CA TYR A 16 -33.22 14.15 -9.45
C TYR A 16 -32.00 14.58 -10.23
N ILE A 17 -30.84 14.39 -9.63
CA ILE A 17 -29.54 14.56 -10.29
C ILE A 17 -28.85 13.21 -10.21
N PHE A 18 -28.51 12.62 -11.35
CA PHE A 18 -27.67 11.45 -11.47
C PHE A 18 -26.28 11.92 -11.91
N SER A 19 -25.27 11.57 -11.14
CA SER A 19 -23.89 11.92 -11.47
C SER A 19 -23.01 10.71 -11.28
N ASP A 20 -22.06 10.48 -12.20
CA ASP A 20 -20.98 9.53 -11.97
C ASP A 20 -20.06 10.11 -10.88
N LYS A 21 -19.55 9.22 -10.01
CA LYS A 21 -18.66 9.62 -8.92
C LYS A 21 -17.23 9.77 -9.44
N THR A 22 -16.74 8.74 -10.15
CA THR A 22 -15.32 8.61 -10.47
C THR A 22 -14.97 9.42 -11.72
N GLY A 23 -14.07 10.41 -11.57
CA GLY A 23 -13.67 11.30 -12.67
C GLY A 23 -14.61 12.48 -12.91
N THR A 24 -15.81 12.51 -12.27
CA THR A 24 -16.76 13.63 -12.34
C THR A 24 -16.80 14.39 -11.01
N LEU A 25 -17.10 13.68 -9.92
CA LEU A 25 -17.10 14.25 -8.56
C LEU A 25 -15.72 14.14 -7.88
N THR A 26 -14.83 13.34 -8.42
CA THR A 26 -13.45 13.15 -7.92
C THR A 26 -12.44 13.38 -9.05
N ARG A 27 -11.22 13.78 -8.69
CA ARG A 27 -10.12 14.04 -9.64
C ARG A 27 -9.35 12.80 -10.05
N ASN A 28 -9.70 11.60 -9.58
CA ASN A 28 -8.91 10.36 -9.74
C ASN A 28 -7.45 10.51 -9.27
N ILE A 29 -7.23 11.32 -8.23
CA ILE A 29 -5.93 11.52 -7.60
C ILE A 29 -6.03 10.98 -6.19
N MET A 30 -5.08 10.13 -5.83
CA MET A 30 -4.90 9.65 -4.47
C MET A 30 -3.67 10.31 -3.85
N GLU A 31 -3.82 10.79 -2.63
CA GLU A 31 -2.76 11.43 -1.87
C GLU A 31 -2.63 10.78 -0.50
N PHE A 32 -1.39 10.51 -0.09
CA PHE A 32 -1.10 9.99 1.23
C PHE A 32 -1.18 11.12 2.26
N LYS A 33 -2.14 11.09 3.14
CA LYS A 33 -2.42 12.18 4.08
C LYS A 33 -1.91 11.91 5.49
N GLN A 34 -2.17 10.72 6.02
CA GLN A 34 -1.84 10.35 7.40
C GLN A 34 -1.38 8.90 7.50
N CYS A 35 -0.60 8.58 8.52
CA CYS A 35 -0.31 7.21 8.91
C CYS A 35 -0.30 7.06 10.43
N SER A 36 -0.45 5.81 10.88
CA SER A 36 -0.27 5.42 12.26
C SER A 36 0.84 4.37 12.33
N ILE A 37 1.95 4.70 12.97
CA ILE A 37 3.10 3.82 13.15
C ILE A 37 3.39 3.76 14.64
N GLY A 38 3.49 2.55 15.21
CA GLY A 38 3.72 2.40 16.64
C GLY A 38 2.58 2.93 17.53
N GLY A 39 1.37 3.06 16.97
CA GLY A 39 0.23 3.68 17.66
C GLY A 39 0.26 5.21 17.64
N ILE A 40 1.29 5.83 17.07
CA ILE A 40 1.42 7.28 16.92
C ILE A 40 0.87 7.69 15.56
N ILE A 41 0.01 8.72 15.55
CA ILE A 41 -0.52 9.30 14.32
C ILE A 41 0.43 10.39 13.83
N TYR A 42 0.80 10.31 12.55
CA TYR A 42 1.60 11.29 11.83
C TYR A 42 0.77 11.95 10.72
N GLY A 43 1.10 13.20 10.39
CA GLY A 43 0.38 13.99 9.40
C GLY A 43 -0.85 14.68 9.96
N LYS A 44 -0.85 15.04 11.25
CA LYS A 44 -1.96 15.76 11.89
C LYS A 44 -2.11 17.15 11.30
N GLY A 45 -3.34 17.59 11.12
CA GLY A 45 -3.73 18.90 10.61
C GLY A 45 -5.23 18.94 10.37
N ALA A 46 -5.74 20.01 9.80
CA ALA A 46 -7.14 20.15 9.42
C ALA A 46 -7.25 20.44 7.92
N GLY A 47 -8.16 19.75 7.23
CA GLY A 47 -8.40 19.97 5.80
C GLY A 47 -7.15 19.75 4.95
N ASP A 48 -6.82 20.71 4.11
CA ASP A 48 -5.67 20.64 3.18
C ASP A 48 -4.30 20.70 3.86
N THR A 49 -4.25 20.98 5.18
CA THR A 49 -2.99 21.00 5.94
C THR A 49 -2.55 19.61 6.42
N LEU A 50 -3.37 18.57 6.23
CA LEU A 50 -3.01 17.18 6.50
C LEU A 50 -1.83 16.79 5.60
N SER A 51 -0.66 16.56 6.20
CA SER A 51 0.55 16.19 5.46
C SER A 51 1.56 15.48 6.35
N VAL A 52 1.89 14.26 5.97
CA VAL A 52 2.93 13.45 6.62
C VAL A 52 4.32 14.07 6.41
N GLN A 53 4.54 14.69 5.27
CA GLN A 53 5.83 15.32 4.89
C GLN A 53 6.23 16.47 5.79
N LYS A 54 5.27 17.11 6.45
CA LYS A 54 5.49 18.26 7.36
C LYS A 54 5.46 17.87 8.83
N ASP A 55 5.31 16.57 9.12
CA ASP A 55 5.27 16.08 10.50
C ASP A 55 6.68 16.00 11.08
N THR A 56 7.03 16.97 11.95
CA THR A 56 8.37 17.08 12.54
C THR A 56 8.75 15.86 13.35
N ASN A 57 7.80 15.25 14.07
CA ASN A 57 8.05 14.06 14.88
C ASN A 57 8.41 12.85 13.98
N LEU A 58 7.73 12.71 12.84
CA LEU A 58 8.06 11.66 11.87
C LEU A 58 9.45 11.88 11.28
N LEU A 59 9.76 13.12 10.87
CA LEU A 59 11.05 13.46 10.29
C LEU A 59 12.20 13.26 11.28
N GLU A 60 12.01 13.56 12.55
CA GLU A 60 12.97 13.26 13.61
C GLU A 60 13.19 11.75 13.75
N LYS A 61 12.13 10.95 13.80
CA LYS A 61 12.24 9.48 13.88
C LYS A 61 12.97 8.88 12.69
N LEU A 62 12.70 9.38 11.48
CA LEU A 62 13.45 8.99 10.27
C LEU A 62 14.93 9.32 10.41
N LYS A 63 15.25 10.54 10.88
CA LYS A 63 16.63 10.98 11.07
C LYS A 63 17.40 10.15 12.09
N TYR A 64 16.73 9.71 13.16
CA TYR A 64 17.35 8.86 14.20
C TYR A 64 17.25 7.36 13.92
N GLY A 65 16.72 6.96 12.77
CA GLY A 65 16.67 5.56 12.35
C GLY A 65 15.73 4.71 13.18
N ASP A 66 14.53 5.23 13.54
CA ASP A 66 13.50 4.44 14.21
C ASP A 66 13.13 3.24 13.34
N SER A 67 13.33 2.03 13.86
CA SER A 67 13.20 0.78 13.11
C SER A 67 11.77 0.51 12.61
N GLU A 68 10.75 0.99 13.32
CA GLU A 68 9.35 0.79 12.94
C GLU A 68 8.98 1.72 11.79
N VAL A 69 9.44 2.97 11.84
CA VAL A 69 9.25 3.96 10.78
C VAL A 69 10.01 3.54 9.52
N ASP A 70 11.26 3.11 9.67
CA ASP A 70 12.09 2.61 8.57
C ASP A 70 11.42 1.41 7.85
N MET A 71 10.96 0.43 8.62
CA MET A 71 10.30 -0.75 8.08
C MET A 71 8.97 -0.40 7.39
N PHE A 72 8.22 0.58 7.91
CA PHE A 72 6.99 1.05 7.31
C PHE A 72 7.24 1.62 5.89
N PHE A 73 8.18 2.54 5.74
CA PHE A 73 8.47 3.12 4.44
C PHE A 73 9.14 2.14 3.48
N LYS A 74 9.96 1.20 3.97
CA LYS A 74 10.45 0.06 3.18
C LYS A 74 9.30 -0.78 2.63
N ALA A 75 8.28 -1.07 3.46
CA ALA A 75 7.11 -1.81 2.99
C ALA A 75 6.34 -1.04 1.91
N LEU A 76 6.16 0.27 2.04
CA LEU A 76 5.53 1.09 1.00
C LEU A 76 6.33 1.07 -0.31
N ALA A 77 7.66 1.10 -0.23
CA ALA A 77 8.56 1.12 -1.38
C ALA A 77 8.75 -0.26 -2.05
N VAL A 78 8.38 -1.36 -1.40
CA VAL A 78 8.63 -2.74 -1.88
C VAL A 78 7.33 -3.51 -2.16
N CYS A 79 6.28 -3.31 -1.34
CA CYS A 79 5.03 -4.06 -1.46
C CYS A 79 4.06 -3.42 -2.47
N HIS A 80 4.35 -3.53 -3.77
CA HIS A 80 3.52 -2.98 -4.84
C HIS A 80 3.83 -3.66 -6.17
N THR A 81 3.00 -3.37 -7.20
CA THR A 81 3.18 -3.85 -8.57
C THR A 81 3.46 -2.72 -9.57
N VAL A 82 3.48 -1.47 -9.15
CA VAL A 82 3.76 -0.34 -10.05
C VAL A 82 5.18 -0.41 -10.62
N VAL A 83 5.36 0.23 -11.77
CA VAL A 83 6.63 0.32 -12.48
C VAL A 83 7.10 1.77 -12.45
N PRO A 84 8.40 2.04 -12.21
CA PRO A 84 8.94 3.37 -12.29
C PRO A 84 9.10 3.77 -13.76
N ASP A 85 8.71 4.99 -14.07
CA ASP A 85 8.97 5.64 -15.36
C ASP A 85 9.66 6.99 -15.11
N LYS A 86 10.26 7.57 -16.12
CA LYS A 86 10.94 8.87 -16.03
C LYS A 86 10.28 9.86 -16.95
N GLU A 87 9.70 10.91 -16.37
CA GLU A 87 9.23 12.10 -17.08
C GLU A 87 9.96 13.33 -16.54
N ASP A 88 10.48 14.17 -17.41
CA ASP A 88 11.15 15.44 -17.06
C ASP A 88 12.19 15.34 -15.93
N ASN A 89 13.01 14.27 -15.94
CA ASN A 89 13.97 13.91 -14.88
C ASN A 89 13.34 13.52 -13.52
N GLU A 90 12.03 13.41 -13.41
CA GLU A 90 11.37 12.87 -12.23
C GLU A 90 10.96 11.41 -12.40
N ILE A 91 11.06 10.65 -11.31
CA ILE A 91 10.54 9.28 -11.28
C ILE A 91 9.04 9.37 -10.98
N ILE A 92 8.23 8.90 -11.92
CA ILE A 92 6.80 8.70 -11.74
C ILE A 92 6.49 7.21 -11.61
N TYR A 93 5.34 6.87 -11.06
CA TYR A 93 4.92 5.49 -10.82
C TYR A 93 3.64 5.20 -11.58
N GLN A 94 3.72 4.23 -12.50
CA GLN A 94 2.62 3.84 -13.37
C GLN A 94 2.15 2.41 -13.09
N ALA A 95 0.92 2.09 -13.53
CA ALA A 95 0.41 0.73 -13.50
C ALA A 95 1.25 -0.17 -14.40
N SER A 96 1.54 -1.38 -13.95
CA SER A 96 2.25 -2.39 -14.75
C SER A 96 1.43 -2.90 -15.94
N SER A 97 0.10 -2.72 -15.93
CA SER A 97 -0.79 -3.01 -17.06
C SER A 97 -2.01 -2.10 -17.06
N PRO A 98 -2.67 -1.90 -18.25
CA PRO A 98 -3.88 -1.09 -18.35
C PRO A 98 -5.04 -1.59 -17.49
N GLU A 99 -5.10 -2.89 -17.21
CA GLU A 99 -6.15 -3.55 -16.42
C GLU A 99 -6.02 -3.21 -14.92
N LEU A 100 -4.81 -2.88 -14.47
CA LEU A 100 -4.51 -2.56 -13.07
C LEU A 100 -4.60 -1.05 -12.76
N LYS A 101 -5.03 -0.21 -13.70
CA LYS A 101 -5.03 1.26 -13.53
C LYS A 101 -5.73 1.75 -12.25
N ILE A 102 -6.84 1.12 -11.86
CA ILE A 102 -7.62 1.57 -10.69
C ILE A 102 -6.92 1.20 -9.37
N SER A 103 -6.39 -0.01 -9.27
CA SER A 103 -5.63 -0.45 -8.08
C SER A 103 -4.26 0.24 -7.98
N SER A 104 -3.71 0.67 -9.10
CA SER A 104 -2.41 1.34 -9.15
C SER A 104 -2.42 2.78 -8.63
N LEU A 105 -3.58 3.46 -8.59
CA LEU A 105 -3.66 4.80 -8.00
C LEU A 105 -3.32 4.79 -6.50
N ASP A 106 -3.88 3.84 -5.76
CA ASP A 106 -3.55 3.66 -4.35
C ASP A 106 -2.07 3.27 -4.18
N GLU A 107 -1.58 2.34 -5.00
CA GLU A 107 -0.18 1.90 -4.96
C GLU A 107 0.78 3.03 -5.31
N SER A 108 0.51 3.78 -6.37
CA SER A 108 1.33 4.93 -6.77
C SER A 108 1.40 5.99 -5.69
N ALA A 109 0.27 6.28 -5.01
CA ALA A 109 0.22 7.22 -3.91
C ALA A 109 1.09 6.76 -2.72
N LEU A 110 1.07 5.47 -2.40
CA LEU A 110 1.88 4.90 -1.31
C LEU A 110 3.38 4.92 -1.64
N VAL A 111 3.75 4.53 -2.87
CA VAL A 111 5.16 4.53 -3.31
C VAL A 111 5.68 5.97 -3.44
N LYS A 112 4.85 6.91 -3.89
CA LYS A 112 5.17 8.33 -3.90
C LYS A 112 5.42 8.86 -2.48
N ALA A 113 4.57 8.50 -1.52
CA ALA A 113 4.79 8.87 -0.12
C ALA A 113 6.12 8.32 0.43
N ALA A 114 6.49 7.08 0.09
CA ALA A 114 7.80 6.53 0.45
C ALA A 114 8.95 7.33 -0.19
N LYS A 115 8.84 7.69 -1.47
CA LYS A 115 9.82 8.54 -2.18
C LYS A 115 10.01 9.88 -1.46
N GLU A 116 8.93 10.54 -1.07
CA GLU A 116 8.94 11.82 -0.36
C GLU A 116 9.59 11.74 1.02
N MET A 117 9.61 10.55 1.63
CA MET A 117 10.29 10.26 2.90
C MET A 117 11.72 9.72 2.70
N GLY A 118 12.25 9.76 1.47
CA GLY A 118 13.63 9.34 1.15
C GLY A 118 13.79 7.87 0.80
N TYR A 119 12.69 7.10 0.62
CA TYR A 119 12.71 5.70 0.19
C TYR A 119 12.31 5.62 -1.29
N ILE A 120 13.26 5.80 -2.18
CA ILE A 120 13.02 5.99 -3.61
C ILE A 120 13.07 4.65 -4.33
N PHE A 121 11.92 4.15 -4.76
CA PHE A 121 11.87 3.04 -5.71
C PHE A 121 12.25 3.53 -7.11
N HIS A 122 13.32 3.00 -7.69
CA HIS A 122 13.84 3.50 -8.97
C HIS A 122 14.01 2.43 -10.05
N THR A 123 14.02 1.15 -9.67
CA THR A 123 14.20 0.07 -10.66
C THR A 123 13.45 -1.18 -10.25
N ARG A 124 12.75 -1.75 -11.22
CA ARG A 124 12.18 -3.09 -11.15
C ARG A 124 12.85 -3.97 -12.20
N THR A 125 13.37 -5.10 -11.76
CA THR A 125 13.86 -6.17 -12.62
C THR A 125 12.97 -7.41 -12.49
N PRO A 126 13.07 -8.42 -13.36
CA PRO A 126 12.32 -9.66 -13.20
C PRO A 126 12.52 -10.32 -11.82
N ASP A 127 13.71 -10.18 -11.26
CA ASP A 127 14.09 -10.84 -10.01
C ASP A 127 14.09 -9.94 -8.78
N GLY A 128 13.85 -8.62 -8.94
CA GLY A 128 14.01 -7.75 -7.79
C GLY A 128 13.53 -6.31 -7.94
N ILE A 129 13.61 -5.63 -6.82
CA ILE A 129 13.29 -4.21 -6.66
C ILE A 129 14.51 -3.52 -6.08
N LYS A 130 14.90 -2.39 -6.68
CA LYS A 130 15.97 -1.53 -6.16
C LYS A 130 15.38 -0.24 -5.62
N ILE A 131 15.72 0.06 -4.40
CA ILE A 131 15.35 1.31 -3.73
C ILE A 131 16.59 2.07 -3.28
N LEU A 132 16.54 3.39 -3.34
CA LEU A 132 17.56 4.27 -2.82
C LEU A 132 17.10 4.80 -1.47
N ILE A 133 17.93 4.64 -0.43
CA ILE A 133 17.69 5.17 0.91
C ILE A 133 18.97 5.88 1.34
N ASN A 134 18.89 7.15 1.71
CA ASN A 134 20.06 7.95 2.12
C ASN A 134 21.22 7.89 1.12
N ASN A 135 20.94 7.90 -0.19
CA ASN A 135 21.90 7.75 -1.29
C ASN A 135 22.61 6.39 -1.37
N GLU A 136 22.15 5.38 -0.66
CA GLU A 136 22.60 4.00 -0.76
C GLU A 136 21.58 3.13 -1.47
N ASN A 137 22.07 2.26 -2.38
CA ASN A 137 21.20 1.33 -3.10
C ASN A 137 20.98 0.04 -2.31
N TYR A 138 19.70 -0.29 -2.12
CA TYR A 138 19.25 -1.54 -1.51
C TYR A 138 18.51 -2.38 -2.54
N GLU A 139 18.94 -3.62 -2.70
CA GLU A 139 18.29 -4.57 -3.61
C GLU A 139 17.50 -5.61 -2.82
N TYR A 140 16.21 -5.69 -3.13
CA TYR A 140 15.29 -6.68 -2.58
C TYR A 140 14.97 -7.70 -3.68
N LYS A 141 15.40 -8.95 -3.50
CA LYS A 141 15.05 -10.02 -4.42
C LYS A 141 13.60 -10.41 -4.20
N VAL A 142 12.76 -10.23 -5.21
CA VAL A 142 11.34 -10.62 -5.14
C VAL A 142 11.24 -12.12 -5.34
N LEU A 143 10.77 -12.82 -4.32
CA LEU A 143 10.61 -14.27 -4.33
C LEU A 143 9.22 -14.67 -4.83
N ASN A 144 8.17 -14.02 -4.32
CA ASN A 144 6.79 -14.25 -4.74
C ASN A 144 5.96 -12.97 -4.59
N VAL A 145 5.00 -12.80 -5.51
CA VAL A 145 3.95 -11.79 -5.41
C VAL A 145 2.62 -12.53 -5.28
N LEU A 146 1.87 -12.23 -4.22
CA LEU A 146 0.52 -12.72 -3.99
C LEU A 146 -0.42 -11.55 -4.28
N GLU A 147 -0.90 -11.49 -5.52
CA GLU A 147 -1.65 -10.34 -6.04
C GLU A 147 -2.94 -10.06 -5.27
N PHE A 148 -3.40 -8.83 -5.36
CA PHE A 148 -4.68 -8.43 -4.81
C PHE A 148 -5.82 -9.09 -5.58
N THR A 149 -6.77 -9.66 -4.85
CA THR A 149 -8.08 -10.04 -5.39
C THR A 149 -9.19 -9.53 -4.48
N SER A 150 -10.36 -9.29 -5.04
CA SER A 150 -11.54 -8.84 -4.27
C SER A 150 -11.95 -9.85 -3.19
N LEU A 151 -11.67 -11.13 -3.38
CA LEU A 151 -11.89 -12.18 -2.40
C LEU A 151 -10.90 -12.09 -1.24
N ARG A 152 -9.62 -11.90 -1.54
CA ARG A 152 -8.55 -11.81 -0.54
C ARG A 152 -8.51 -10.47 0.17
N LYS A 153 -8.91 -9.38 -0.50
CA LYS A 153 -8.86 -7.97 -0.04
C LYS A 153 -7.50 -7.55 0.50
N ARG A 154 -6.44 -8.21 0.05
CA ARG A 154 -5.05 -7.94 0.40
C ARG A 154 -4.10 -8.38 -0.68
N MET A 155 -2.93 -7.81 -0.66
CA MET A 155 -1.79 -8.18 -1.49
C MET A 155 -0.59 -8.44 -0.58
N SER A 156 0.27 -9.37 -0.99
CA SER A 156 1.52 -9.66 -0.26
C SER A 156 2.69 -9.81 -1.21
N VAL A 157 3.86 -9.41 -0.76
CA VAL A 157 5.13 -9.61 -1.48
C VAL A 157 6.12 -10.29 -0.53
N ILE A 158 6.70 -11.39 -0.97
CA ILE A 158 7.76 -12.09 -0.26
C ILE A 158 9.08 -11.71 -0.90
N VAL A 159 9.96 -11.13 -0.12
CA VAL A 159 11.28 -10.69 -0.59
C VAL A 159 12.41 -11.28 0.24
N LYS A 160 13.57 -11.44 -0.39
CA LYS A 160 14.83 -11.60 0.30
C LYS A 160 15.49 -10.24 0.40
N THR A 161 15.73 -9.81 1.63
CA THR A 161 16.34 -8.53 1.96
C THR A 161 17.85 -8.54 1.70
N PRO A 162 18.54 -7.38 1.63
CA PRO A 162 20.00 -7.31 1.46
C PRO A 162 20.79 -8.07 2.54
N ASP A 163 20.28 -8.13 3.77
CA ASP A 163 20.83 -8.92 4.89
C ASP A 163 20.41 -10.39 4.86
N SER A 164 19.93 -10.87 3.71
CA SER A 164 19.58 -12.27 3.42
C SER A 164 18.40 -12.85 4.20
N LYS A 165 17.60 -12.05 4.88
CA LYS A 165 16.36 -12.47 5.52
C LYS A 165 15.23 -12.59 4.51
N ILE A 166 14.30 -13.51 4.75
CA ILE A 166 13.07 -13.60 3.98
C ILE A 166 11.98 -12.85 4.75
N VAL A 167 11.40 -11.84 4.11
CA VAL A 167 10.36 -10.99 4.69
C VAL A 167 9.11 -11.03 3.82
N LEU A 168 7.98 -11.24 4.46
CA LEU A 168 6.65 -11.06 3.89
C LEU A 168 6.17 -9.66 4.25
N PHE A 169 5.84 -8.85 3.26
CA PHE A 169 5.07 -7.63 3.42
C PHE A 169 3.65 -7.87 2.94
N THR A 170 2.67 -7.44 3.71
CA THR A 170 1.26 -7.56 3.35
C THR A 170 0.56 -6.24 3.57
N LYS A 171 -0.27 -5.81 2.60
CA LYS A 171 -1.15 -4.66 2.72
C LYS A 171 -2.57 -5.03 2.33
N GLY A 172 -3.56 -4.49 3.01
CA GLY A 172 -4.96 -4.81 2.74
C GLY A 172 -5.95 -4.16 3.68
N ALA A 173 -7.21 -4.57 3.58
CA ALA A 173 -8.29 -4.11 4.43
C ALA A 173 -7.99 -4.43 5.90
N ASP A 174 -8.35 -3.53 6.78
CA ASP A 174 -8.11 -3.59 8.23
C ASP A 174 -8.58 -4.92 8.85
N ASN A 175 -9.83 -5.30 8.64
CA ASN A 175 -10.39 -6.54 9.17
C ASN A 175 -9.60 -7.77 8.73
N VAL A 176 -9.17 -7.81 7.46
CA VAL A 176 -8.43 -8.95 6.90
C VAL A 176 -7.01 -9.05 7.47
N ILE A 177 -6.33 -7.92 7.66
CA ILE A 177 -5.00 -7.88 8.25
C ILE A 177 -5.06 -8.23 9.72
N TYR A 178 -6.06 -7.70 10.45
CA TYR A 178 -6.23 -7.93 11.88
C TYR A 178 -6.38 -9.42 12.25
N GLU A 179 -7.17 -10.16 11.49
CA GLU A 179 -7.34 -11.61 11.69
C GLU A 179 -6.03 -12.41 11.59
N ARG A 180 -4.99 -11.81 11.03
CA ARG A 180 -3.68 -12.41 10.76
C ARG A 180 -2.57 -11.86 11.63
N LEU A 181 -2.85 -10.85 12.44
CA LEU A 181 -1.87 -10.31 13.37
C LEU A 181 -1.58 -11.29 14.49
N SER A 182 -0.30 -11.29 14.93
CA SER A 182 0.10 -12.01 16.13
C SER A 182 -0.65 -11.49 17.36
N PRO A 183 -1.11 -12.37 18.26
CA PRO A 183 -1.63 -11.98 19.58
C PRO A 183 -0.63 -11.12 20.39
N ALA A 184 0.67 -11.31 20.16
CA ALA A 184 1.73 -10.50 20.77
C ALA A 184 1.83 -9.07 20.17
N SER A 185 0.97 -8.72 19.21
CA SER A 185 0.92 -7.38 18.62
C SER A 185 0.45 -6.34 19.64
N LYS A 186 1.38 -5.66 20.32
CA LYS A 186 1.11 -4.74 21.45
C LYS A 186 0.19 -3.57 21.12
N ASN A 187 0.19 -3.05 19.88
CA ASN A 187 -0.54 -1.84 19.50
C ASN A 187 -1.72 -2.09 18.54
N GLY A 188 -2.15 -3.35 18.38
CA GLY A 188 -3.25 -3.68 17.48
C GLY A 188 -4.52 -2.86 17.79
N LYS A 189 -4.96 -2.83 19.04
CA LYS A 189 -6.15 -2.06 19.46
C LYS A 189 -6.01 -0.55 19.17
N LEU A 190 -4.86 0.03 19.51
CA LEU A 190 -4.60 1.45 19.31
C LEU A 190 -4.57 1.81 17.81
N THR A 191 -4.00 0.96 16.98
CA THR A 191 -4.02 1.14 15.52
C THR A 191 -5.44 1.09 14.97
N LEU A 192 -6.30 0.17 15.45
CA LEU A 192 -7.72 0.13 15.07
C LEU A 192 -8.45 1.42 15.42
N ASP A 193 -8.21 1.95 16.61
CA ASP A 193 -8.84 3.19 17.03
C ASP A 193 -8.36 4.37 16.17
N ASN A 194 -7.06 4.43 15.84
CA ASN A 194 -6.52 5.42 14.91
C ASN A 194 -7.14 5.29 13.49
N LEU A 195 -7.34 4.07 13.00
CA LEU A 195 -8.02 3.85 11.70
C LEU A 195 -9.48 4.32 11.70
N LYS A 196 -10.19 4.15 12.81
CA LYS A 196 -11.55 4.70 12.97
C LYS A 196 -11.54 6.23 12.90
N GLU A 197 -10.54 6.89 13.51
CA GLU A 197 -10.41 8.34 13.42
C GLU A 197 -10.14 8.78 11.98
N PHE A 198 -9.28 8.08 11.23
CA PHE A 198 -9.05 8.37 9.81
C PHE A 198 -10.35 8.20 8.98
N ALA A 199 -11.10 7.14 9.25
CA ALA A 199 -12.37 6.90 8.56
C ALA A 199 -13.43 7.99 8.85
N LYS A 200 -13.49 8.52 10.09
CA LYS A 200 -14.42 9.61 10.46
C LYS A 200 -14.21 10.89 9.66
N ILE A 201 -12.97 11.17 9.27
CA ILE A 201 -12.63 12.34 8.42
C ILE A 201 -12.63 12.00 6.92
N GLY A 202 -13.17 10.83 6.55
CA GLY A 202 -13.36 10.43 5.16
C GLY A 202 -12.11 9.92 4.45
N LEU A 203 -11.04 9.59 5.17
CA LEU A 203 -9.85 9.01 4.56
C LEU A 203 -10.07 7.53 4.21
N ARG A 204 -9.55 7.12 3.06
CA ARG A 204 -9.45 5.70 2.71
C ARG A 204 -8.33 5.08 3.51
N THR A 205 -8.63 4.02 4.26
CA THR A 205 -7.68 3.36 5.15
C THR A 205 -7.15 2.06 4.57
N LEU A 206 -5.90 1.76 4.85
CA LEU A 206 -5.21 0.53 4.49
C LEU A 206 -4.31 0.10 5.64
N CYS A 207 -4.30 -1.19 5.97
CA CYS A 207 -3.36 -1.76 6.93
C CYS A 207 -2.17 -2.36 6.21
N ILE A 208 -1.00 -2.21 6.82
CA ILE A 208 0.25 -2.82 6.39
C ILE A 208 0.79 -3.69 7.52
N ALA A 209 1.33 -4.84 7.18
CA ALA A 209 1.96 -5.75 8.13
C ALA A 209 3.17 -6.44 7.50
N TYR A 210 4.09 -6.91 8.33
CA TYR A 210 5.24 -7.68 7.85
C TYR A 210 5.56 -8.85 8.79
N ALA A 211 6.26 -9.85 8.27
CA ALA A 211 6.79 -10.96 9.04
C ALA A 211 8.12 -11.44 8.49
N GLU A 212 9.06 -11.77 9.35
CA GLU A 212 10.22 -12.57 8.97
C GLU A 212 9.79 -14.03 8.85
N ILE A 213 10.18 -14.68 7.76
CA ILE A 213 9.86 -16.08 7.47
C ILE A 213 11.14 -16.89 7.57
N ASP A 214 11.09 -17.98 8.33
CA ASP A 214 12.18 -18.96 8.36
C ASP A 214 12.39 -19.57 6.97
N SER A 215 13.65 -19.72 6.55
CA SER A 215 14.00 -20.22 5.22
C SER A 215 13.47 -21.62 4.95
N ASN A 216 13.45 -22.51 5.94
CA ASN A 216 12.92 -23.87 5.75
C ASN A 216 11.39 -23.85 5.60
N LYS A 217 10.71 -22.97 6.33
CA LYS A 217 9.26 -22.77 6.16
C LYS A 217 8.93 -22.22 4.80
N TYR A 218 9.71 -21.22 4.33
CA TYR A 218 9.53 -20.68 2.99
C TYR A 218 9.71 -21.75 1.90
N GLU A 219 10.77 -22.54 1.94
CA GLU A 219 11.05 -23.59 0.94
C GLU A 219 9.96 -24.69 0.91
N LYS A 220 9.42 -25.08 2.08
CA LYS A 220 8.28 -26.02 2.13
C LYS A 220 7.03 -25.39 1.48
N TRP A 221 6.69 -24.19 1.87
CA TRP A 221 5.54 -23.47 1.32
C TRP A 221 5.68 -23.21 -0.19
N LYS A 222 6.88 -22.88 -0.67
CA LYS A 222 7.16 -22.63 -2.08
C LYS A 222 6.84 -23.84 -2.95
N LYS A 223 7.12 -25.05 -2.48
CA LYS A 223 6.77 -26.29 -3.19
C LYS A 223 5.27 -26.40 -3.36
N GLU A 224 4.50 -26.22 -2.26
CA GLU A 224 3.04 -26.25 -2.31
C GLU A 224 2.48 -25.15 -3.24
N PHE A 225 3.10 -23.97 -3.22
CA PHE A 225 2.69 -22.85 -4.08
C PHE A 225 2.92 -23.17 -5.57
N LEU A 226 4.05 -23.76 -5.91
CA LEU A 226 4.35 -24.19 -7.28
C LEU A 226 3.38 -25.27 -7.74
N GLU A 227 3.08 -26.27 -6.93
CA GLU A 227 2.09 -27.30 -7.23
C GLU A 227 0.69 -26.71 -7.48
N ALA A 228 0.28 -25.76 -6.63
CA ALA A 228 -0.99 -25.05 -6.82
C ALA A 228 -0.99 -24.19 -8.10
N SER A 229 0.15 -23.61 -8.47
CA SER A 229 0.27 -22.70 -9.63
C SER A 229 0.12 -23.42 -10.97
N VAL A 230 0.53 -24.68 -11.06
CA VAL A 230 0.42 -25.52 -12.26
C VAL A 230 -0.87 -26.35 -12.32
N SER A 231 -1.70 -26.26 -11.27
CA SER A 231 -2.98 -26.99 -11.22
C SER A 231 -3.96 -26.45 -12.26
N ILE A 232 -4.56 -27.34 -13.04
CA ILE A 232 -5.56 -26.98 -14.06
C ILE A 232 -6.92 -26.73 -13.39
N GLU A 233 -7.30 -27.57 -12.44
CA GLU A 233 -8.59 -27.48 -11.75
C GLU A 233 -8.50 -26.61 -10.49
N ASN A 234 -9.47 -25.71 -10.34
CA ASN A 234 -9.60 -24.83 -9.15
C ASN A 234 -8.32 -24.08 -8.77
N ARG A 235 -7.50 -23.69 -9.76
CA ARG A 235 -6.20 -23.03 -9.57
C ARG A 235 -6.28 -21.83 -8.63
N GLU A 236 -7.25 -20.94 -8.83
CA GLU A 236 -7.42 -19.73 -8.00
C GLU A 236 -7.68 -20.07 -6.53
N ASN A 237 -8.57 -21.01 -6.26
CA ASN A 237 -8.89 -21.44 -4.90
C ASN A 237 -7.70 -22.13 -4.22
N LYS A 238 -6.96 -22.97 -4.98
CA LYS A 238 -5.75 -23.64 -4.47
C LYS A 238 -4.66 -22.60 -4.15
N LEU A 239 -4.41 -21.67 -5.05
CA LEU A 239 -3.46 -20.58 -4.83
C LEU A 239 -3.87 -19.71 -3.63
N ALA A 240 -5.15 -19.36 -3.50
CA ALA A 240 -5.65 -18.60 -2.36
C ALA A 240 -5.46 -19.37 -1.05
N ALA A 241 -5.72 -20.67 -1.02
CA ALA A 241 -5.54 -21.50 0.17
C ALA A 241 -4.06 -21.64 0.57
N VAL A 242 -3.15 -21.79 -0.40
CA VAL A 242 -1.71 -21.84 -0.13
C VAL A 242 -1.17 -20.47 0.28
N ALA A 243 -1.63 -19.38 -0.36
CA ALA A 243 -1.29 -18.03 0.05
C ALA A 243 -1.70 -17.75 1.51
N GLU A 244 -2.92 -18.18 1.89
CA GLU A 244 -3.42 -18.07 3.26
C GLU A 244 -2.50 -18.75 4.30
N LYS A 245 -1.89 -19.89 3.94
CA LYS A 245 -0.97 -20.60 4.85
C LYS A 245 0.24 -19.76 5.22
N ILE A 246 0.90 -19.11 4.25
CA ILE A 246 2.09 -18.30 4.53
C ILE A 246 1.74 -17.02 5.28
N GLU A 247 0.58 -16.43 5.00
CA GLU A 247 0.09 -15.23 5.63
C GLU A 247 -0.43 -15.46 7.06
N LYS A 248 -0.93 -16.67 7.38
CA LYS A 248 -1.34 -17.08 8.74
C LYS A 248 -0.20 -17.65 9.58
N VAL A 249 0.68 -18.41 8.99
CA VAL A 249 1.86 -18.97 9.69
C VAL A 249 2.83 -17.88 10.10
N SER A 250 2.75 -16.73 9.48
CA SER A 250 3.26 -15.48 10.01
C SER A 250 2.46 -15.00 11.24
N GLN A 251 2.14 -15.92 12.18
CA GLN A 251 1.62 -15.54 13.52
C GLN A 251 2.59 -14.63 14.29
N ASN A 252 3.65 -14.25 13.65
CA ASN A 252 4.55 -13.16 13.97
C ASN A 252 4.51 -12.10 12.90
N LEU A 253 3.33 -11.77 12.33
CA LEU A 253 3.19 -10.48 11.65
C LEU A 253 3.49 -9.43 12.71
N SER A 254 4.79 -9.14 12.82
CA SER A 254 5.25 -8.08 13.66
C SER A 254 4.76 -6.82 13.00
N LYS A 255 3.78 -6.29 13.60
CA LYS A 255 3.36 -4.92 13.77
C LYS A 255 4.07 -3.90 12.88
N PHE A 256 3.38 -3.39 11.91
CA PHE A 256 3.38 -1.94 11.89
C PHE A 256 2.51 -1.49 13.07
N ARG A 257 3.20 -1.18 14.13
CA ARG A 257 2.64 -0.50 15.27
C ARG A 257 2.20 0.88 14.87
#